data_a7ee7726d06c95a4bbd3f1f2272dcebf
#
_entry.id   a7ee7726d06c95a4bbd3f1f2272dcebf
#
_cell.length_a   1.000
_cell.length_b   1.000
_cell.length_c   1.000
_cell.angle_alpha   90.00
_cell.angle_beta   90.00
_cell.angle_gamma   90.00
#
_symmetry.space_group_name_H-M   'P 1'
#
loop_
_entity.id
_entity.type
_entity.pdbx_description
1 polymer ?
#
loop_
_entity_poly.entity_id
_entity_poly.type
_entity_poly.pdbx_seq_one_letter_code
_entity_poly.pdbx_strand_id
1 'polypeptide(L)'
;GLVVGRTVDKVDSDTPKSFPNTDADVRNFLIGATIIGVHRRAKVLLIELSTDYTLVIHLKMTGQLVFRAAGVAFGAGHPNDSLIGELPDRSTRVTFIFNDGSKLYFNDQRKFGWIRLLPTIEVPNIDFMKKVGPEPLEADFTPDEFYERFQRRNKTSIKAALLDQTVVAGVGNIYADESLWGAKLHPQTLVGDITKNEFKKLYTELRAVMNLSIEKGGSTDRNYVNAEGKRGSYIDFARVFRREGQPCPRCGTAIIKFRAAGRGTHTCPHCQVLE
;
A
#
# COMPACT_ATOMS: atom_id res chain seq x y z
N GLY A 1 14.97 -3.68 6.76
CA GLY A 1 16.17 -4.39 7.11
C GLY A 1 17.05 -4.89 5.97
N LEU A 2 16.54 -5.60 4.92
CA LEU A 2 17.41 -6.34 3.98
C LEU A 2 18.32 -5.48 3.08
N VAL A 3 17.97 -4.24 2.83
CA VAL A 3 18.73 -3.34 1.93
C VAL A 3 19.53 -2.27 2.66
N VAL A 4 19.22 -2.00 3.93
CA VAL A 4 19.97 -0.99 4.72
C VAL A 4 21.41 -1.43 4.94
N GLY A 5 22.35 -0.50 4.76
CA GLY A 5 23.80 -0.73 4.81
C GLY A 5 24.42 -1.18 3.48
N ARG A 6 23.61 -1.43 2.43
CA ARG A 6 24.12 -1.80 1.11
C ARG A 6 24.43 -0.58 0.27
N THR A 7 25.49 -0.67 -0.52
CA THR A 7 25.91 0.38 -1.45
C THR A 7 25.48 0.01 -2.86
N VAL A 8 24.88 0.96 -3.58
CA VAL A 8 24.44 0.77 -4.97
C VAL A 8 25.66 0.84 -5.89
N ASP A 9 25.96 -0.27 -6.58
CA ASP A 9 27.05 -0.36 -7.56
C ASP A 9 26.56 0.02 -8.96
N LYS A 10 25.37 -0.48 -9.34
CA LYS A 10 24.80 -0.25 -10.66
C LYS A 10 23.27 -0.21 -10.60
N VAL A 11 22.67 0.55 -11.53
CA VAL A 11 21.24 0.51 -11.80
C VAL A 11 20.97 0.30 -13.29
N ASP A 12 20.10 -0.65 -13.62
CA ASP A 12 19.60 -0.89 -14.96
C ASP A 12 18.09 -0.60 -14.99
N SER A 13 17.59 0.11 -16.01
CA SER A 13 16.16 0.39 -16.19
C SER A 13 15.73 0.18 -17.62
N ASP A 14 14.50 -0.35 -17.83
CA ASP A 14 13.95 -0.62 -19.18
C ASP A 14 13.08 0.50 -19.71
N THR A 15 12.66 1.44 -18.86
CA THR A 15 11.73 2.50 -19.27
C THR A 15 11.86 3.76 -18.42
N PRO A 16 12.00 4.95 -19.07
CA PRO A 16 12.03 6.23 -18.38
C PRO A 16 10.75 6.51 -17.56
N LYS A 17 9.62 5.93 -17.93
CA LYS A 17 8.36 6.10 -17.19
C LYS A 17 8.44 5.50 -15.78
N SER A 18 9.08 4.37 -15.63
CA SER A 18 9.23 3.70 -14.31
C SER A 18 10.41 4.25 -13.52
N PHE A 19 11.41 4.83 -14.19
CA PHE A 19 12.60 5.41 -13.56
C PHE A 19 12.94 6.76 -14.20
N PRO A 20 12.12 7.81 -13.97
CA PRO A 20 12.22 9.12 -14.61
C PRO A 20 13.32 9.98 -13.96
N ASN A 21 14.55 9.48 -13.92
CA ASN A 21 15.69 10.15 -13.32
C ASN A 21 16.73 10.46 -14.40
N THR A 22 17.44 11.58 -14.25
CA THR A 22 18.50 11.93 -15.22
C THR A 22 19.73 11.05 -15.00
N ASP A 23 20.48 10.77 -16.07
CA ASP A 23 21.74 10.03 -15.96
C ASP A 23 22.74 10.75 -15.06
N ALA A 24 22.69 12.07 -15.02
CA ALA A 24 23.57 12.87 -14.15
C ALA A 24 23.23 12.65 -12.69
N ASP A 25 21.94 12.71 -12.31
CA ASP A 25 21.51 12.47 -10.92
C ASP A 25 21.82 11.04 -10.49
N VAL A 26 21.58 10.07 -11.37
CA VAL A 26 21.91 8.67 -11.10
C VAL A 26 23.40 8.49 -10.82
N ARG A 27 24.27 9.04 -11.68
CA ARG A 27 25.74 8.94 -11.49
C ARG A 27 26.22 9.65 -10.24
N ASN A 28 25.68 10.84 -9.95
CA ASN A 28 26.20 11.70 -8.89
C ASN A 28 25.65 11.34 -7.51
N PHE A 29 24.41 10.82 -7.42
CA PHE A 29 23.70 10.70 -6.15
C PHE A 29 23.19 9.28 -5.83
N LEU A 30 23.16 8.37 -6.81
CA LEU A 30 22.69 7.00 -6.60
C LEU A 30 23.83 5.98 -6.64
N ILE A 31 24.69 6.04 -7.67
CA ILE A 31 25.83 5.12 -7.79
C ILE A 31 26.86 5.45 -6.70
N GLY A 32 27.30 4.44 -5.96
CA GLY A 32 28.19 4.59 -4.80
C GLY A 32 27.48 5.03 -3.50
N ALA A 33 26.17 5.34 -3.56
CA ALA A 33 25.41 5.69 -2.36
C ALA A 33 25.08 4.46 -1.53
N THR A 34 25.19 4.60 -0.21
CA THR A 34 24.76 3.58 0.76
C THR A 34 23.34 3.87 1.22
N ILE A 35 22.50 2.83 1.30
CA ILE A 35 21.14 2.94 1.86
C ILE A 35 21.25 3.07 3.39
N ILE A 36 20.82 4.20 3.94
CA ILE A 36 20.89 4.50 5.37
C ILE A 36 19.57 4.31 6.11
N GLY A 37 18.44 4.33 5.39
CA GLY A 37 17.12 4.16 5.98
C GLY A 37 16.07 3.71 4.98
N VAL A 38 15.00 3.11 5.50
CA VAL A 38 13.80 2.75 4.72
C VAL A 38 12.57 3.12 5.53
N HIS A 39 11.75 4.00 4.99
CA HIS A 39 10.56 4.54 5.61
C HIS A 39 9.35 4.40 4.69
N ARG A 40 8.16 4.61 5.21
CA ARG A 40 6.90 4.60 4.46
C ARG A 40 6.07 5.85 4.81
N ARG A 41 5.49 6.45 3.80
CA ARG A 41 4.43 7.45 3.97
C ARG A 41 3.28 7.12 3.03
N ALA A 42 2.10 6.88 3.56
CA ALA A 42 0.94 6.39 2.81
C ALA A 42 1.27 5.10 2.00
N LYS A 43 1.12 5.14 0.69
CA LYS A 43 1.44 4.03 -0.24
C LYS A 43 2.77 4.25 -0.97
N VAL A 44 3.65 5.07 -0.41
CA VAL A 44 4.98 5.37 -0.96
C VAL A 44 6.04 4.87 0.00
N LEU A 45 7.02 4.17 -0.56
CA LEU A 45 8.24 3.76 0.15
C LEU A 45 9.32 4.80 -0.10
N LEU A 46 10.10 5.10 0.94
CA LEU A 46 11.20 6.05 0.94
C LEU A 46 12.46 5.29 1.32
N ILE A 47 13.44 5.24 0.42
CA ILE A 47 14.76 4.65 0.68
C ILE A 47 15.77 5.79 0.72
N GLU A 48 16.27 6.10 1.91
CA GLU A 48 17.22 7.18 2.15
C GLU A 48 18.64 6.72 1.81
N LEU A 49 19.38 7.61 1.16
CA LEU A 49 20.75 7.40 0.69
C LEU A 49 21.73 8.29 1.45
N SER A 50 22.97 7.84 1.58
CA SER A 50 24.06 8.57 2.22
C SER A 50 24.48 9.86 1.51
N THR A 51 23.91 10.13 0.34
CA THR A 51 24.13 11.31 -0.49
C THR A 51 23.11 12.43 -0.27
N ASP A 52 22.32 12.36 0.81
CA ASP A 52 21.19 13.26 1.07
C ASP A 52 20.11 13.24 -0.02
N TYR A 53 20.02 12.11 -0.74
CA TYR A 53 18.95 11.81 -1.69
C TYR A 53 18.07 10.66 -1.18
N THR A 54 16.86 10.61 -1.71
CA THR A 54 15.89 9.56 -1.38
C THR A 54 15.29 8.98 -2.65
N LEU A 55 15.26 7.64 -2.75
CA LEU A 55 14.43 6.95 -3.73
C LEU A 55 12.98 6.92 -3.23
N VAL A 56 12.12 7.63 -3.91
CA VAL A 56 10.67 7.69 -3.66
C VAL A 56 9.99 6.69 -4.56
N ILE A 57 9.38 5.64 -3.99
CA ILE A 57 8.87 4.48 -4.74
C ILE A 57 7.36 4.37 -4.56
N HIS A 58 6.61 4.35 -5.65
CA HIS A 58 5.17 4.07 -5.64
C HIS A 58 4.86 2.83 -6.49
N LEU A 59 4.42 1.75 -5.84
CA LEU A 59 4.15 0.46 -6.49
C LEU A 59 2.88 0.46 -7.37
N LYS A 60 1.96 1.41 -7.14
CA LYS A 60 0.65 1.46 -7.84
C LYS A 60 -0.11 0.14 -7.75
N MET A 61 -0.58 -0.42 -8.88
CA MET A 61 -1.50 -1.55 -8.94
C MET A 61 -0.79 -2.90 -9.01
N THR A 62 0.34 -2.99 -9.70
CA THR A 62 1.04 -4.25 -10.00
C THR A 62 2.53 -4.21 -9.68
N GLY A 63 2.98 -3.15 -9.02
CA GLY A 63 4.38 -3.01 -8.62
C GLY A 63 4.79 -3.98 -7.52
N GLN A 64 6.03 -4.43 -7.61
CA GLN A 64 6.69 -5.30 -6.64
C GLN A 64 8.11 -4.84 -6.40
N LEU A 65 8.60 -5.03 -5.19
CA LEU A 65 10.02 -4.99 -4.86
C LEU A 65 10.47 -6.39 -4.48
N VAL A 66 11.48 -6.91 -5.17
CA VAL A 66 11.97 -8.27 -4.95
C VAL A 66 13.48 -8.22 -4.70
N PHE A 67 13.89 -8.64 -3.51
CA PHE A 67 15.28 -8.72 -3.12
C PHE A 67 15.82 -10.14 -3.33
N ARG A 68 17.03 -10.25 -3.85
CA ARG A 68 17.76 -11.50 -4.04
C ARG A 68 19.20 -11.34 -3.56
N ALA A 69 19.64 -12.28 -2.73
CA ALA A 69 21.02 -12.45 -2.29
C ALA A 69 21.31 -13.94 -2.13
N ALA A 70 22.55 -14.34 -1.88
CA ALA A 70 22.91 -15.73 -1.63
C ALA A 70 22.06 -16.28 -0.47
N GLY A 71 21.23 -17.31 -0.75
CA GLY A 71 20.36 -17.93 0.25
C GLY A 71 19.17 -17.08 0.74
N VAL A 72 18.96 -15.88 0.21
CA VAL A 72 17.88 -14.99 0.62
C VAL A 72 17.05 -14.54 -0.58
N ALA A 73 15.74 -14.83 -0.52
CA ALA A 73 14.76 -14.36 -1.49
C ALA A 73 13.59 -13.72 -0.75
N PHE A 74 13.34 -12.44 -0.96
CA PHE A 74 12.23 -11.71 -0.36
C PHE A 74 11.52 -10.87 -1.41
N GLY A 75 10.20 -10.89 -1.41
CA GLY A 75 9.40 -10.07 -2.32
C GLY A 75 8.21 -9.44 -1.61
N ALA A 76 7.91 -8.20 -1.96
CA ALA A 76 6.77 -7.46 -1.45
C ALA A 76 6.05 -6.72 -2.59
N GLY A 77 4.73 -6.56 -2.47
CA GLY A 77 3.91 -5.87 -3.46
C GLY A 77 2.81 -6.75 -4.02
N HIS A 78 2.41 -6.52 -5.28
CA HIS A 78 1.29 -7.23 -5.89
C HIS A 78 1.65 -8.72 -6.15
N PRO A 79 0.83 -9.68 -5.69
CA PRO A 79 1.14 -11.10 -5.82
C PRO A 79 1.00 -11.57 -7.27
N ASN A 80 2.11 -12.02 -7.84
CA ASN A 80 2.18 -12.76 -9.11
C ASN A 80 3.47 -13.61 -9.13
N ASP A 81 3.68 -14.38 -10.20
CA ASP A 81 4.78 -15.33 -10.31
C ASP A 81 6.18 -14.68 -10.21
N SER A 82 6.31 -13.40 -10.59
CA SER A 82 7.58 -12.67 -10.49
C SER A 82 8.10 -12.49 -9.06
N LEU A 83 7.26 -12.67 -8.03
CA LEU A 83 7.71 -12.63 -6.63
C LEU A 83 8.65 -13.79 -6.28
N ILE A 84 8.41 -14.95 -6.87
CA ILE A 84 9.12 -16.22 -6.56
C ILE A 84 9.92 -16.77 -7.74
N GLY A 85 9.65 -16.31 -8.96
CA GLY A 85 10.31 -16.76 -10.19
C GLY A 85 11.72 -16.22 -10.36
N GLU A 86 12.34 -16.63 -11.46
CA GLU A 86 13.63 -16.10 -11.89
C GLU A 86 13.53 -14.65 -12.33
N LEU A 87 14.52 -13.83 -11.97
CA LEU A 87 14.60 -12.41 -12.28
C LEU A 87 15.99 -12.05 -12.85
N PRO A 88 16.06 -11.09 -13.80
CA PRO A 88 14.96 -10.24 -14.31
C PRO A 88 14.02 -11.01 -15.24
N ASP A 89 12.73 -10.64 -15.25
CA ASP A 89 11.73 -11.16 -16.17
C ASP A 89 11.10 -10.03 -17.01
N ARG A 90 10.09 -10.36 -17.84
CA ARG A 90 9.36 -9.39 -18.69
C ARG A 90 8.65 -8.26 -17.89
N SER A 91 8.45 -8.42 -16.58
CA SER A 91 7.84 -7.40 -15.73
C SER A 91 8.86 -6.52 -15.02
N THR A 92 10.15 -6.87 -15.06
CA THR A 92 11.23 -6.11 -14.41
C THR A 92 11.42 -4.76 -15.12
N ARG A 93 11.37 -3.67 -14.34
CA ARG A 93 11.49 -2.29 -14.83
C ARG A 93 12.79 -1.64 -14.39
N VAL A 94 13.22 -1.93 -13.16
CA VAL A 94 14.48 -1.41 -12.60
C VAL A 94 15.17 -2.52 -11.84
N THR A 95 16.47 -2.61 -11.97
CA THR A 95 17.34 -3.52 -11.21
C THR A 95 18.43 -2.70 -10.54
N PHE A 96 18.45 -2.68 -9.21
CA PHE A 96 19.58 -2.17 -8.43
C PHE A 96 20.50 -3.36 -8.13
N ILE A 97 21.78 -3.19 -8.42
CA ILE A 97 22.85 -4.14 -8.11
C ILE A 97 23.69 -3.51 -7.01
N PHE A 98 23.89 -4.24 -5.93
CA PHE A 98 24.67 -3.78 -4.79
C PHE A 98 26.11 -4.31 -4.86
N ASN A 99 27.02 -3.65 -4.16
CA ASN A 99 28.45 -3.98 -4.14
C ASN A 99 28.77 -5.39 -3.63
N ASP A 100 27.85 -6.02 -2.89
CA ASP A 100 27.95 -7.42 -2.43
C ASP A 100 27.35 -8.44 -3.42
N GLY A 101 26.95 -7.98 -4.62
CA GLY A 101 26.32 -8.79 -5.66
C GLY A 101 24.84 -9.07 -5.45
N SER A 102 24.25 -8.67 -4.34
CA SER A 102 22.80 -8.77 -4.14
C SER A 102 22.04 -7.79 -5.05
N LYS A 103 20.75 -8.06 -5.27
CA LYS A 103 19.94 -7.28 -6.21
C LYS A 103 18.58 -6.94 -5.62
N LEU A 104 18.10 -5.73 -5.94
CA LEU A 104 16.72 -5.32 -5.69
C LEU A 104 16.05 -5.04 -7.03
N TYR A 105 15.00 -5.79 -7.33
CA TYR A 105 14.22 -5.65 -8.56
C TYR A 105 12.93 -4.89 -8.28
N PHE A 106 12.61 -3.96 -9.16
CA PHE A 106 11.29 -3.35 -9.25
C PHE A 106 10.57 -3.93 -10.46
N ASN A 107 9.56 -4.75 -10.20
CA ASN A 107 8.72 -5.36 -11.23
C ASN A 107 7.38 -4.62 -11.30
N ASP A 108 6.88 -4.35 -12.51
CA ASP A 108 5.53 -3.82 -12.71
C ASP A 108 5.01 -4.18 -14.11
N GLN A 109 4.03 -5.09 -14.16
CA GLN A 109 3.41 -5.54 -15.41
C GLN A 109 2.71 -4.40 -16.16
N ARG A 110 2.05 -3.50 -15.43
CA ARG A 110 1.21 -2.41 -15.99
C ARG A 110 1.98 -1.13 -16.26
N LYS A 111 3.23 -1.01 -15.81
CA LYS A 111 4.09 0.17 -15.98
C LYS A 111 3.48 1.47 -15.44
N PHE A 112 2.76 1.40 -14.33
CA PHE A 112 2.18 2.56 -13.64
C PHE A 112 2.99 2.98 -12.41
N GLY A 113 3.74 2.05 -11.84
CA GLY A 113 4.65 2.31 -10.74
C GLY A 113 5.88 3.08 -11.20
N TRP A 114 6.52 3.74 -10.26
CA TRP A 114 7.69 4.55 -10.54
C TRP A 114 8.63 4.67 -9.34
N ILE A 115 9.89 4.95 -9.63
CA ILE A 115 10.95 5.25 -8.68
C ILE A 115 11.58 6.58 -9.07
N ARG A 116 11.50 7.58 -8.20
CA ARG A 116 12.13 8.89 -8.37
C ARG A 116 13.27 9.09 -7.39
N LEU A 117 14.38 9.55 -7.86
CA LEU A 117 15.53 9.98 -7.06
C LEU A 117 15.41 11.49 -6.83
N LEU A 118 15.27 11.90 -5.59
CA LEU A 118 15.06 13.30 -5.22
C LEU A 118 15.95 13.68 -4.06
N PRO A 119 16.41 14.94 -3.96
CA PRO A 119 17.01 15.46 -2.72
C PRO A 119 16.06 15.18 -1.55
N THR A 120 16.57 14.67 -0.45
CA THR A 120 15.74 14.27 0.71
C THR A 120 14.90 15.45 1.23
N ILE A 121 15.48 16.66 1.21
CA ILE A 121 14.78 17.89 1.63
C ILE A 121 13.57 18.23 0.73
N GLU A 122 13.55 17.78 -0.53
CA GLU A 122 12.46 18.04 -1.47
C GLU A 122 11.33 17.00 -1.40
N VAL A 123 11.55 15.87 -0.75
CA VAL A 123 10.54 14.81 -0.65
C VAL A 123 9.21 15.31 -0.05
N PRO A 124 9.17 16.11 1.03
CA PRO A 124 7.93 16.67 1.57
C PRO A 124 7.23 17.62 0.58
N ASN A 125 7.97 18.19 -0.36
CA ASN A 125 7.49 19.21 -1.30
C ASN A 125 6.83 18.65 -2.56
N ILE A 126 6.96 17.38 -2.85
CA ILE A 126 6.28 16.79 -4.02
C ILE A 126 4.76 16.81 -3.84
N ASP A 127 4.03 17.01 -4.93
CA ASP A 127 2.56 17.16 -4.93
C ASP A 127 1.81 16.07 -4.16
N PHE A 128 2.28 14.84 -4.26
CA PHE A 128 1.69 13.72 -3.54
C PHE A 128 1.84 13.90 -2.02
N MET A 129 3.04 14.23 -1.53
CA MET A 129 3.32 14.37 -0.09
C MET A 129 2.58 15.56 0.51
N LYS A 130 2.51 16.69 -0.22
CA LYS A 130 1.75 17.88 0.24
C LYS A 130 0.25 17.63 0.41
N LYS A 131 -0.31 16.72 -0.41
CA LYS A 131 -1.76 16.47 -0.44
C LYS A 131 -2.17 15.25 0.39
N VAL A 132 -1.24 14.37 0.76
CA VAL A 132 -1.56 13.15 1.46
C VAL A 132 -2.09 13.43 2.87
N GLY A 133 -3.20 12.79 3.23
CA GLY A 133 -3.83 12.89 4.55
C GLY A 133 -3.01 12.25 5.67
N PRO A 134 -3.48 12.34 6.92
CA PRO A 134 -2.81 11.71 8.06
C PRO A 134 -2.80 10.19 7.95
N GLU A 135 -1.83 9.58 8.61
CA GLU A 135 -1.74 8.12 8.75
C GLU A 135 -2.77 7.65 9.79
N PRO A 136 -3.63 6.67 9.46
CA PRO A 136 -4.68 6.23 10.39
C PRO A 136 -4.17 5.61 11.68
N LEU A 137 -2.93 5.12 11.69
CA LEU A 137 -2.35 4.41 12.85
C LEU A 137 -1.48 5.30 13.75
N GLU A 138 -1.22 6.55 13.36
CA GLU A 138 -0.50 7.48 14.22
C GLU A 138 -1.28 7.72 15.53
N ALA A 139 -0.53 7.90 16.63
CA ALA A 139 -1.12 8.03 17.95
C ALA A 139 -1.90 9.33 18.15
N ASP A 140 -1.48 10.39 17.49
CA ASP A 140 -2.06 11.73 17.53
C ASP A 140 -3.27 11.89 16.59
N PHE A 141 -3.50 10.96 15.66
CA PHE A 141 -4.68 10.98 14.79
C PHE A 141 -5.92 10.51 15.53
N THR A 142 -6.79 11.46 15.90
CA THR A 142 -7.95 11.22 16.77
C THR A 142 -9.24 10.87 15.99
N PRO A 143 -10.25 10.25 16.66
CA PRO A 143 -11.57 10.04 16.06
C PRO A 143 -12.27 11.33 15.64
N ASP A 144 -12.04 12.44 16.37
CA ASP A 144 -12.63 13.74 16.04
C ASP A 144 -11.99 14.32 14.78
N GLU A 145 -10.66 14.28 14.66
CA GLU A 145 -9.98 14.69 13.41
C GLU A 145 -10.42 13.83 12.23
N PHE A 146 -10.54 12.51 12.42
CA PHE A 146 -11.06 11.61 11.41
C PHE A 146 -12.45 12.05 10.92
N TYR A 147 -13.39 12.32 11.83
CA TYR A 147 -14.71 12.81 11.51
C TYR A 147 -14.67 14.12 10.71
N GLU A 148 -13.95 15.12 11.20
CA GLU A 148 -13.86 16.45 10.56
C GLU A 148 -13.29 16.41 9.15
N ARG A 149 -12.29 15.56 8.91
CA ARG A 149 -11.69 15.40 7.58
C ARG A 149 -12.67 14.82 6.58
N PHE A 150 -13.48 13.87 7.00
CA PHE A 150 -14.50 13.26 6.15
C PHE A 150 -15.63 14.25 5.83
N GLN A 151 -16.02 15.14 6.75
CA GLN A 151 -17.08 16.13 6.51
C GLN A 151 -16.81 17.04 5.30
N ARG A 152 -15.56 17.23 4.93
CA ARG A 152 -15.20 17.93 3.67
C ARG A 152 -15.62 17.18 2.41
N ARG A 153 -16.06 15.94 2.53
CA ARG A 153 -16.56 15.04 1.47
C ARG A 153 -18.00 14.61 1.67
N ASN A 154 -18.83 15.42 2.33
CA ASN A 154 -20.20 15.08 2.77
C ASN A 154 -21.11 14.52 1.66
N LYS A 155 -20.93 14.95 0.40
CA LYS A 155 -21.66 14.48 -0.79
C LYS A 155 -21.02 13.27 -1.48
N THR A 156 -19.98 12.70 -0.90
CA THR A 156 -19.25 11.56 -1.46
C THR A 156 -19.63 10.29 -0.68
N SER A 157 -19.69 9.13 -1.35
CA SER A 157 -19.91 7.87 -0.63
C SER A 157 -18.74 7.58 0.32
N ILE A 158 -19.05 6.99 1.47
CA ILE A 158 -18.06 6.71 2.51
C ILE A 158 -16.90 5.85 2.00
N LYS A 159 -17.15 4.89 1.12
CA LYS A 159 -16.08 4.10 0.50
C LYS A 159 -15.18 4.95 -0.38
N ALA A 160 -15.73 5.84 -1.18
CA ALA A 160 -14.93 6.74 -2.03
C ALA A 160 -14.06 7.68 -1.18
N ALA A 161 -14.61 8.21 -0.09
CA ALA A 161 -13.88 9.05 0.85
C ALA A 161 -12.75 8.29 1.58
N LEU A 162 -12.96 7.02 1.99
CA LEU A 162 -11.93 6.15 2.56
C LEU A 162 -10.78 5.86 1.59
N LEU A 163 -11.06 5.77 0.30
CA LEU A 163 -10.05 5.50 -0.73
C LEU A 163 -9.28 6.76 -1.16
N ASP A 164 -9.78 7.94 -0.83
CA ASP A 164 -9.11 9.22 -1.12
C ASP A 164 -7.93 9.43 -0.18
N GLN A 165 -6.72 9.30 -0.72
CA GLN A 165 -5.47 9.43 0.04
C GLN A 165 -5.25 10.85 0.61
N THR A 166 -6.03 11.84 0.18
CA THR A 166 -6.00 13.20 0.74
C THR A 166 -6.86 13.32 2.01
N VAL A 167 -7.82 12.44 2.19
CA VAL A 167 -8.65 12.37 3.41
C VAL A 167 -7.93 11.59 4.50
N VAL A 168 -7.52 10.36 4.17
CA VAL A 168 -6.80 9.46 5.07
C VAL A 168 -5.78 8.64 4.28
N ALA A 169 -4.55 8.58 4.77
CA ALA A 169 -3.45 7.91 4.08
C ALA A 169 -3.54 6.39 4.17
N GLY A 170 -2.97 5.69 3.18
CA GLY A 170 -2.71 4.26 3.24
C GLY A 170 -3.91 3.34 3.01
N VAL A 171 -5.14 3.80 3.19
CA VAL A 171 -6.35 2.97 3.06
C VAL A 171 -6.54 2.49 1.63
N GLY A 172 -6.64 1.17 1.45
CA GLY A 172 -6.90 0.50 0.19
C GLY A 172 -8.25 -0.20 0.18
N ASN A 173 -8.58 -0.83 -0.96
CA ASN A 173 -9.89 -1.46 -1.17
C ASN A 173 -10.23 -2.51 -0.11
N ILE A 174 -9.25 -3.32 0.30
CA ILE A 174 -9.42 -4.36 1.31
C ILE A 174 -9.84 -3.73 2.65
N TYR A 175 -9.03 -2.78 3.13
CA TYR A 175 -9.27 -2.13 4.42
C TYR A 175 -10.57 -1.32 4.44
N ALA A 176 -10.95 -0.72 3.30
CA ALA A 176 -12.23 -0.03 3.17
C ALA A 176 -13.41 -1.01 3.31
N ASP A 177 -13.44 -2.13 2.57
CA ASP A 177 -14.53 -3.10 2.66
C ASP A 177 -14.64 -3.71 4.06
N GLU A 178 -13.51 -4.09 4.65
CA GLU A 178 -13.44 -4.73 5.96
C GLU A 178 -13.86 -3.79 7.10
N SER A 179 -13.39 -2.55 7.09
CA SER A 179 -13.74 -1.56 8.12
C SER A 179 -15.20 -1.13 8.02
N LEU A 180 -15.73 -0.98 6.82
CA LEU A 180 -17.15 -0.68 6.60
C LEU A 180 -18.04 -1.82 7.08
N TRP A 181 -17.67 -3.09 6.84
CA TRP A 181 -18.39 -4.21 7.40
C TRP A 181 -18.33 -4.22 8.94
N GLY A 182 -17.18 -3.96 9.52
CA GLY A 182 -17.01 -3.85 10.96
C GLY A 182 -17.93 -2.81 11.59
N ALA A 183 -17.98 -1.62 10.98
CA ALA A 183 -18.81 -0.50 11.40
C ALA A 183 -20.29 -0.65 11.04
N LYS A 184 -20.69 -1.66 10.26
CA LYS A 184 -22.05 -1.88 9.72
C LYS A 184 -22.52 -0.77 8.77
N LEU A 185 -21.60 -0.09 8.09
CA LEU A 185 -21.91 0.98 7.14
C LEU A 185 -21.98 0.44 5.72
N HIS A 186 -23.00 0.81 4.96
CA HIS A 186 -23.07 0.47 3.55
C HIS A 186 -22.01 1.30 2.76
N PRO A 187 -21.26 0.71 1.84
CA PRO A 187 -20.19 1.41 1.11
C PRO A 187 -20.64 2.65 0.32
N GLN A 188 -21.91 2.72 -0.05
CA GLN A 188 -22.50 3.83 -0.81
C GLN A 188 -23.20 4.88 0.05
N THR A 189 -23.33 4.70 1.37
CA THR A 189 -23.85 5.74 2.27
C THR A 189 -23.05 7.01 2.09
N LEU A 190 -23.72 8.15 1.98
CA LEU A 190 -23.06 9.44 1.88
C LEU A 190 -22.41 9.80 3.22
N VAL A 191 -21.26 10.42 3.15
CA VAL A 191 -20.52 10.85 4.36
C VAL A 191 -21.40 11.75 5.24
N GLY A 192 -22.22 12.64 4.62
CA GLY A 192 -23.09 13.55 5.36
C GLY A 192 -24.25 12.88 6.13
N ASP A 193 -24.60 11.65 5.76
CA ASP A 193 -25.69 10.90 6.40
C ASP A 193 -25.20 10.06 7.59
N ILE A 194 -23.87 9.98 7.79
CA ILE A 194 -23.25 9.17 8.84
C ILE A 194 -23.09 9.98 10.12
N THR A 195 -23.60 9.46 11.22
CA THR A 195 -23.49 10.10 12.53
C THR A 195 -22.04 10.08 13.08
N LYS A 196 -21.74 11.01 13.99
CA LYS A 196 -20.43 11.04 14.66
C LYS A 196 -20.10 9.74 15.39
N ASN A 197 -21.11 9.07 15.98
CA ASN A 197 -20.92 7.78 16.65
C ASN A 197 -20.56 6.65 15.67
N GLU A 198 -21.14 6.63 14.50
CA GLU A 198 -20.80 5.66 13.44
C GLU A 198 -19.39 5.93 12.89
N PHE A 199 -19.01 7.19 12.72
CA PHE A 199 -17.63 7.54 12.38
C PHE A 199 -16.64 7.06 13.44
N LYS A 200 -16.96 7.17 14.73
CA LYS A 200 -16.10 6.65 15.81
C LYS A 200 -15.94 5.12 15.71
N LYS A 201 -17.03 4.40 15.37
CA LYS A 201 -16.95 2.94 15.11
C LYS A 201 -16.10 2.65 13.89
N LEU A 202 -16.29 3.38 12.78
CA LEU A 202 -15.51 3.22 11.56
C LEU A 202 -14.02 3.47 11.80
N TYR A 203 -13.66 4.51 12.54
CA TYR A 203 -12.29 4.79 12.95
C TYR A 203 -11.67 3.61 13.72
N THR A 204 -12.39 3.07 14.70
CA THR A 204 -11.92 1.93 15.51
C THR A 204 -11.73 0.68 14.65
N GLU A 205 -12.69 0.37 13.78
CA GLU A 205 -12.63 -0.79 12.89
C GLU A 205 -11.52 -0.66 11.84
N LEU A 206 -11.32 0.54 11.28
CA LEU A 206 -10.24 0.79 10.33
C LEU A 206 -8.87 0.53 10.95
N ARG A 207 -8.64 1.05 12.15
CA ARG A 207 -7.37 0.82 12.89
C ARG A 207 -7.19 -0.66 13.25
N ALA A 208 -8.25 -1.33 13.69
CA ALA A 208 -8.21 -2.76 14.02
C ALA A 208 -7.85 -3.62 12.80
N VAL A 209 -8.48 -3.36 11.65
CA VAL A 209 -8.21 -4.05 10.39
C VAL A 209 -6.78 -3.83 9.93
N MET A 210 -6.29 -2.59 9.98
CA MET A 210 -4.93 -2.27 9.55
C MET A 210 -3.87 -2.86 10.47
N ASN A 211 -4.07 -2.81 11.80
CA ASN A 211 -3.16 -3.42 12.76
C ASN A 211 -3.12 -4.95 12.62
N LEU A 212 -4.28 -5.59 12.46
CA LEU A 212 -4.34 -7.03 12.19
C LEU A 212 -3.59 -7.37 10.88
N SER A 213 -3.74 -6.54 9.85
CA SER A 213 -3.01 -6.76 8.59
C SER A 213 -1.50 -6.66 8.78
N ILE A 214 -1.01 -5.72 9.59
CA ILE A 214 0.42 -5.60 9.91
C ILE A 214 0.89 -6.83 10.69
N GLU A 215 0.15 -7.24 11.72
CA GLU A 215 0.43 -8.43 12.51
C GLU A 215 0.53 -9.71 11.65
N LYS A 216 -0.33 -9.83 10.64
CA LYS A 216 -0.36 -10.97 9.72
C LYS A 216 0.58 -10.84 8.51
N GLY A 217 1.48 -9.86 8.51
CA GLY A 217 2.48 -9.65 7.45
C GLY A 217 1.96 -9.04 6.16
N GLY A 218 0.76 -8.40 6.21
CA GLY A 218 0.16 -7.69 5.08
C GLY A 218 -0.97 -8.43 4.39
N SER A 219 -1.55 -7.78 3.37
CA SER A 219 -2.69 -8.29 2.61
C SER A 219 -2.31 -9.06 1.34
N THR A 220 -1.11 -9.60 1.29
CA THR A 220 -0.57 -10.28 0.11
C THR A 220 -1.20 -11.65 -0.08
N ASP A 221 -1.65 -11.95 -1.29
CA ASP A 221 -2.35 -13.19 -1.64
C ASP A 221 -1.38 -14.37 -1.75
N ARG A 222 -1.84 -15.53 -1.37
CA ARG A 222 -1.46 -16.97 -1.48
C ARG A 222 0.01 -17.38 -1.67
N ASN A 223 0.88 -16.55 -2.24
CA ASN A 223 2.26 -16.93 -2.61
C ASN A 223 3.34 -16.16 -1.84
N TYR A 224 2.98 -15.35 -0.85
CA TYR A 224 3.94 -14.64 -0.04
C TYR A 224 4.41 -15.53 1.12
N VAL A 225 5.68 -15.86 1.07
CA VAL A 225 6.42 -16.41 2.20
C VAL A 225 7.34 -15.30 2.67
N ASN A 226 7.24 -14.88 3.93
CA ASN A 226 8.19 -13.92 4.48
C ASN A 226 9.60 -14.52 4.54
N ALA A 227 10.62 -13.72 4.81
CA ALA A 227 12.01 -14.18 4.91
C ALA A 227 12.22 -15.33 5.93
N GLU A 228 11.23 -15.60 6.78
CA GLU A 228 11.23 -16.65 7.82
C GLU A 228 10.45 -17.90 7.39
N GLY A 229 9.99 -17.99 6.15
CA GLY A 229 9.23 -19.15 5.66
C GLY A 229 7.77 -19.22 6.14
N LYS A 230 7.27 -18.18 6.85
CA LYS A 230 5.89 -18.16 7.33
C LYS A 230 4.94 -17.63 6.26
N ARG A 231 3.91 -18.42 5.95
CA ARG A 231 2.74 -17.96 5.21
C ARG A 231 1.85 -17.16 6.15
N GLY A 232 1.65 -15.90 5.86
CA GLY A 232 0.70 -15.08 6.57
C GLY A 232 0.06 -14.12 5.57
N SER A 233 -1.25 -14.21 5.42
CA SER A 233 -1.99 -13.27 4.62
C SER A 233 -3.19 -12.79 5.42
N TYR A 234 -3.35 -11.48 5.56
CA TYR A 234 -4.58 -10.90 6.10
C TYR A 234 -5.84 -11.42 5.36
N ILE A 235 -5.73 -11.81 4.10
CA ILE A 235 -6.83 -12.36 3.30
C ILE A 235 -7.49 -13.57 3.97
N ASP A 236 -6.73 -14.40 4.67
CA ASP A 236 -7.28 -15.57 5.40
C ASP A 236 -8.15 -15.15 6.59
N PHE A 237 -7.99 -13.92 7.07
CA PHE A 237 -8.75 -13.31 8.16
C PHE A 237 -9.84 -12.35 7.65
N ALA A 238 -9.97 -12.17 6.32
CA ALA A 238 -10.96 -11.27 5.74
C ALA A 238 -12.39 -11.74 6.06
N ARG A 239 -13.23 -10.80 6.43
CA ARG A 239 -14.63 -11.03 6.81
C ARG A 239 -15.60 -10.91 5.65
N VAL A 240 -15.31 -10.04 4.68
CA VAL A 240 -16.12 -9.83 3.46
C VAL A 240 -15.30 -9.81 2.18
N PHE A 241 -14.06 -9.31 2.22
CA PHE A 241 -13.25 -9.15 1.02
C PHE A 241 -12.93 -10.51 0.38
N ARG A 242 -13.24 -10.67 -0.92
CA ARG A 242 -13.14 -11.94 -1.69
C ARG A 242 -13.98 -13.11 -1.15
N ARG A 243 -15.02 -12.80 -0.40
CA ARG A 243 -15.92 -13.82 0.15
C ARG A 243 -17.31 -13.81 -0.50
N GLU A 244 -17.44 -13.34 -1.74
CA GLU A 244 -18.67 -13.38 -2.51
C GLU A 244 -19.29 -14.78 -2.50
N GLY A 245 -20.59 -14.87 -2.19
CA GLY A 245 -21.36 -16.12 -2.06
C GLY A 245 -21.15 -16.88 -0.75
N GLN A 246 -20.12 -16.53 0.05
CA GLN A 246 -19.86 -17.18 1.34
C GLN A 246 -20.72 -16.55 2.45
N PRO A 247 -21.02 -17.28 3.54
CA PRO A 247 -21.80 -16.75 4.64
C PRO A 247 -21.05 -15.63 5.38
N CYS A 248 -21.78 -14.56 5.71
CA CYS A 248 -21.29 -13.50 6.58
C CYS A 248 -20.99 -14.07 7.97
N PRO A 249 -19.80 -13.82 8.55
CA PRO A 249 -19.44 -14.37 9.86
C PRO A 249 -20.28 -13.81 11.01
N ARG A 250 -21.06 -12.73 10.79
CA ARG A 250 -21.93 -12.13 11.80
C ARG A 250 -23.37 -12.64 11.76
N CYS A 251 -23.95 -12.84 10.57
CA CYS A 251 -25.38 -13.15 10.43
C CYS A 251 -25.71 -14.31 9.48
N GLY A 252 -24.71 -14.94 8.85
CA GLY A 252 -24.91 -16.06 7.94
C GLY A 252 -25.38 -15.68 6.52
N THR A 253 -25.85 -14.45 6.29
CA THR A 253 -26.30 -14.01 4.95
C THR A 253 -25.13 -14.02 3.96
N ALA A 254 -25.38 -14.46 2.73
CA ALA A 254 -24.37 -14.51 1.69
C ALA A 254 -23.79 -13.11 1.39
N ILE A 255 -22.46 -13.01 1.37
CA ILE A 255 -21.74 -11.80 0.98
C ILE A 255 -21.98 -11.56 -0.52
N ILE A 256 -22.28 -10.32 -0.87
CA ILE A 256 -22.47 -9.88 -2.25
C ILE A 256 -21.29 -9.04 -2.72
N LYS A 257 -21.10 -9.01 -4.04
CA LYS A 257 -20.12 -8.17 -4.69
C LYS A 257 -20.77 -7.30 -5.76
N PHE A 258 -20.45 -6.02 -5.74
CA PHE A 258 -20.91 -5.05 -6.74
C PHE A 258 -19.82 -4.01 -7.00
N ARG A 259 -20.10 -3.01 -7.82
CA ARG A 259 -19.14 -1.94 -8.13
C ARG A 259 -19.53 -0.64 -7.42
N ALA A 260 -18.65 -0.16 -6.53
CA ALA A 260 -18.77 1.14 -5.88
C ALA A 260 -17.42 1.88 -5.90
N ALA A 261 -17.44 3.20 -6.01
CA ALA A 261 -16.23 4.04 -6.09
C ALA A 261 -15.21 3.57 -7.15
N GLY A 262 -15.70 3.04 -8.27
CA GLY A 262 -14.86 2.50 -9.34
C GLY A 262 -14.14 1.18 -9.02
N ARG A 263 -14.45 0.54 -7.89
CA ARG A 263 -13.80 -0.69 -7.39
C ARG A 263 -14.82 -1.80 -7.14
N GLY A 264 -14.37 -3.06 -7.27
CA GLY A 264 -15.13 -4.20 -6.76
C GLY A 264 -15.27 -4.07 -5.24
N THR A 265 -16.48 -4.20 -4.74
CA THR A 265 -16.89 -3.93 -3.35
C THR A 265 -17.59 -5.14 -2.80
N HIS A 266 -17.20 -5.61 -1.62
CA HIS A 266 -17.80 -6.75 -0.95
C HIS A 266 -18.54 -6.26 0.29
N THR A 267 -19.78 -6.71 0.48
CA THR A 267 -20.62 -6.29 1.61
C THR A 267 -21.58 -7.40 2.02
N CYS A 268 -22.01 -7.38 3.27
CA CYS A 268 -23.14 -8.17 3.72
C CYS A 268 -24.42 -7.35 3.59
N PRO A 269 -25.38 -7.73 2.73
CA PRO A 269 -26.59 -6.93 2.48
C PRO A 269 -27.53 -6.82 3.70
N HIS A 270 -27.42 -7.76 4.65
CA HIS A 270 -28.18 -7.73 5.89
C HIS A 270 -27.55 -6.85 6.97
N CYS A 271 -26.19 -6.87 7.10
CA CYS A 271 -25.49 -6.11 8.15
C CYS A 271 -25.21 -4.66 7.75
N GLN A 272 -25.18 -4.35 6.47
CA GLN A 272 -24.80 -3.06 5.89
C GLN A 272 -25.93 -2.61 4.96
N VAL A 273 -27.00 -2.06 5.55
CA VAL A 273 -28.17 -1.57 4.81
C VAL A 273 -27.89 -0.16 4.29
N LEU A 274 -28.30 0.13 3.06
CA LEU A 274 -28.33 1.48 2.52
C LEU A 274 -29.69 2.09 2.90
N GLU A 275 -29.69 3.07 3.78
CA GLU A 275 -30.85 3.87 4.15
C GLU A 275 -31.08 4.98 3.14
#